data_85535b7737f9d81a10fd91be1b6a8160
#
_entry.id   85535b7737f9d81a10fd91be1b6a8160
#
_cell.length_a   1.000
_cell.length_b   1.000
_cell.length_c   1.000
_cell.angle_alpha   90.00
_cell.angle_beta   90.00
_cell.angle_gamma   90.00
#
_symmetry.space_group_name_H-M   'P 1'
#
loop_
_entity.id
_entity.type
_entity.pdbx_description
1 polymer ?
#
loop_
_entity_poly.entity_id
_entity_poly.type
_entity_poly.pdbx_seq_one_letter_code
_entity_poly.pdbx_strand_id
1 'polypeptide(L)'
;MKNSFLCVGSFLLAASFFTSCTEDKDWSGGLKNSDLVFQTYLPTEGAKGTELSIRGNNFGEDISQVQVWVNEKEAEVISVTSTRIMARVAEASGSGVVKVRVGEVVYSYPDLFSYGYIRNVYTVAGNGQGTTVDGAYLQASVQWPIVMVYDKWDDAILFLQDEGEHRIRRMKDGKIETLCSTKSLVNNARSICFSLDGDTLFIGNDNANNYVANPVAVGMVTRKGGFKDLKSYIPSEKLAQPHINGIAVNPVDGSLFTYHWGRHVFRYNKATETCEYVITRDQFNELVVGLFPDADGNMQNIGGDGGYGGLAFSPDGKTLYWNGRDPYQG
;
A
#
# COMPACT_ATOMS: atom_id res chain seq x y z
N MET A 1 -25.39 -68.41 -15.02
CA MET A 1 -24.58 -68.88 -16.15
C MET A 1 -23.20 -68.30 -15.97
N LYS A 2 -22.26 -69.03 -15.33
CA LYS A 2 -21.19 -69.85 -15.92
C LYS A 2 -20.45 -68.98 -16.99
N ASN A 3 -19.17 -68.69 -16.88
CA ASN A 3 -18.04 -69.61 -16.77
C ASN A 3 -16.77 -68.90 -16.25
N SER A 4 -16.08 -69.62 -15.38
CA SER A 4 -14.67 -69.54 -15.02
C SER A 4 -13.76 -69.91 -16.19
N PHE A 5 -12.57 -69.36 -16.32
CA PHE A 5 -11.40 -70.02 -16.86
C PHE A 5 -10.15 -69.66 -16.12
N LEU A 6 -9.53 -70.66 -15.60
CA LEU A 6 -8.23 -70.76 -14.94
C LEU A 6 -7.17 -71.14 -15.99
N CYS A 7 -5.95 -70.55 -15.95
CA CYS A 7 -4.70 -71.12 -16.46
C CYS A 7 -3.54 -70.46 -15.75
N VAL A 8 -2.89 -71.03 -14.89
CA VAL A 8 -1.75 -71.90 -14.67
C VAL A 8 -0.53 -71.61 -15.55
N GLY A 9 0.49 -71.11 -14.85
CA GLY A 9 1.85 -71.62 -14.86
C GLY A 9 2.80 -71.15 -15.96
N SER A 10 3.91 -70.51 -15.53
CA SER A 10 5.25 -71.07 -15.70
C SER A 10 6.32 -70.18 -15.07
N PHE A 11 6.99 -70.77 -14.10
CA PHE A 11 8.27 -70.27 -13.54
C PHE A 11 9.39 -70.46 -14.57
N LEU A 12 10.18 -69.44 -14.83
CA LEU A 12 11.50 -69.58 -15.42
C LEU A 12 12.51 -68.79 -14.57
N LEU A 13 13.30 -69.56 -13.84
CA LEU A 13 14.57 -69.16 -13.24
C LEU A 13 15.58 -68.84 -14.36
N ALA A 14 16.19 -67.69 -14.32
CA ALA A 14 17.41 -67.42 -15.08
C ALA A 14 18.44 -66.81 -14.12
N ALA A 15 19.51 -67.54 -14.03
CA ALA A 15 20.62 -67.31 -13.11
C ALA A 15 21.48 -66.10 -13.47
N SER A 16 21.97 -65.53 -12.39
CA SER A 16 23.00 -64.49 -12.26
C SER A 16 24.29 -64.74 -13.05
N PHE A 17 24.76 -63.66 -13.71
CA PHE A 17 26.18 -63.48 -13.92
C PHE A 17 26.60 -62.13 -13.32
N PHE A 18 27.29 -62.19 -12.19
CA PHE A 18 28.10 -61.09 -11.70
C PHE A 18 29.39 -61.03 -12.50
N THR A 19 29.54 -60.00 -13.32
CA THR A 19 30.86 -59.60 -13.76
C THR A 19 31.29 -58.37 -12.99
N SER A 20 32.22 -58.57 -12.08
CA SER A 20 33.01 -57.55 -11.46
C SER A 20 33.93 -56.94 -12.52
N CYS A 21 33.76 -55.67 -12.83
CA CYS A 21 34.80 -54.85 -13.44
C CYS A 21 35.22 -53.78 -12.44
N THR A 22 36.31 -54.04 -11.79
CA THR A 22 37.14 -53.01 -11.14
C THR A 22 37.93 -52.32 -12.26
N GLU A 23 37.61 -51.08 -12.57
CA GLU A 23 38.58 -50.14 -13.17
C GLU A 23 38.64 -48.94 -12.24
N ASP A 24 39.74 -48.89 -11.49
CA ASP A 24 40.20 -47.67 -10.85
C ASP A 24 40.59 -46.68 -11.97
N LYS A 25 39.76 -45.70 -12.21
CA LYS A 25 40.15 -44.53 -12.99
C LYS A 25 40.52 -43.43 -12.03
N ASP A 26 41.80 -43.14 -11.96
CA ASP A 26 42.35 -41.91 -11.39
C ASP A 26 41.61 -40.67 -11.92
N TRP A 27 40.78 -40.07 -11.07
CA TRP A 27 40.10 -38.81 -11.32
C TRP A 27 41.03 -37.63 -11.00
N SER A 28 41.97 -37.32 -11.87
CA SER A 28 42.76 -36.10 -11.86
C SER A 28 42.33 -35.17 -13.00
N GLY A 29 41.04 -34.86 -13.10
CA GLY A 29 40.54 -33.92 -14.07
C GLY A 29 39.93 -32.72 -13.35
N GLY A 30 40.50 -31.52 -13.51
CA GLY A 30 39.91 -30.29 -13.03
C GLY A 30 38.49 -30.15 -13.53
N LEU A 31 37.55 -29.84 -12.63
CA LEU A 31 36.16 -29.62 -12.90
C LEU A 31 36.00 -28.55 -14.02
N LYS A 32 35.47 -28.96 -15.16
CA LYS A 32 35.08 -28.02 -16.21
C LYS A 32 33.69 -27.46 -15.88
N ASN A 33 33.43 -26.18 -16.23
CA ASN A 33 32.11 -25.52 -16.08
C ASN A 33 30.93 -26.33 -16.64
N SER A 34 31.20 -27.30 -17.52
CA SER A 34 30.21 -28.24 -18.10
C SER A 34 29.68 -29.28 -17.14
N ASP A 35 30.27 -29.41 -15.95
CA ASP A 35 29.92 -30.46 -14.97
C ASP A 35 29.00 -29.97 -13.85
N LEU A 36 28.67 -28.66 -13.81
CA LEU A 36 27.70 -28.08 -12.90
C LEU A 36 26.29 -28.52 -13.25
N VAL A 37 25.59 -29.10 -12.25
CA VAL A 37 24.20 -29.55 -12.44
C VAL A 37 23.30 -28.87 -11.39
N PHE A 38 22.31 -28.11 -11.84
CA PHE A 38 21.27 -27.53 -11.02
C PHE A 38 20.01 -28.39 -11.14
N GLN A 39 19.51 -28.94 -10.04
CA GLN A 39 18.35 -29.87 -10.05
C GLN A 39 17.09 -29.18 -9.58
N THR A 40 17.02 -28.77 -8.32
CA THR A 40 15.84 -28.19 -7.71
C THR A 40 16.20 -27.33 -6.51
N TYR A 41 15.24 -26.54 -6.05
CA TYR A 41 15.31 -25.88 -4.76
C TYR A 41 14.01 -26.11 -3.95
N LEU A 42 14.13 -26.11 -2.64
CA LEU A 42 13.02 -26.25 -1.70
C LEU A 42 13.30 -25.43 -0.43
N PRO A 43 12.27 -24.86 0.22
CA PRO A 43 10.87 -24.86 -0.22
C PRO A 43 10.64 -23.89 -1.40
N THR A 44 9.51 -24.01 -2.09
CA THR A 44 9.10 -23.11 -3.18
C THR A 44 8.27 -21.93 -2.71
N GLU A 45 8.01 -21.87 -1.40
CA GLU A 45 7.30 -20.77 -0.75
C GLU A 45 7.87 -20.46 0.62
N GLY A 46 7.73 -19.22 1.06
CA GLY A 46 8.16 -18.79 2.39
C GLY A 46 8.26 -17.27 2.53
N ALA A 47 8.70 -16.82 3.70
CA ALA A 47 8.85 -15.39 4.02
C ALA A 47 10.35 -15.04 4.22
N LYS A 48 10.64 -13.84 4.70
CA LYS A 48 11.95 -13.46 5.21
C LYS A 48 12.52 -14.53 6.14
N GLY A 49 13.77 -14.91 5.93
CA GLY A 49 14.46 -15.88 6.77
C GLY A 49 14.22 -17.34 6.38
N THR A 50 13.38 -17.61 5.39
CA THR A 50 13.21 -18.98 4.86
C THR A 50 14.54 -19.48 4.31
N GLU A 51 14.95 -20.68 4.71
CA GLU A 51 16.16 -21.33 4.24
C GLU A 51 15.86 -22.18 3.01
N LEU A 52 16.43 -21.77 1.87
CA LEU A 52 16.36 -22.51 0.62
C LEU A 52 17.47 -23.56 0.59
N SER A 53 17.11 -24.80 0.34
CA SER A 53 18.01 -25.90 0.02
C SER A 53 18.04 -26.10 -1.48
N ILE A 54 19.10 -25.65 -2.12
CA ILE A 54 19.32 -25.77 -3.56
C ILE A 54 20.17 -27.02 -3.78
N ARG A 55 19.69 -27.95 -4.61
CA ARG A 55 20.34 -29.23 -4.86
C ARG A 55 20.88 -29.31 -6.28
N GLY A 56 22.01 -30.00 -6.40
CA GLY A 56 22.67 -30.22 -7.69
C GLY A 56 23.97 -31.00 -7.52
N ASN A 57 24.91 -30.81 -8.41
CA ASN A 57 26.23 -31.44 -8.33
C ASN A 57 27.32 -30.43 -8.71
N ASN A 58 28.50 -30.64 -8.15
CA ASN A 58 29.75 -29.93 -8.45
C ASN A 58 29.73 -28.43 -8.11
N PHE A 59 28.96 -28.02 -7.09
CA PHE A 59 28.93 -26.63 -6.62
C PHE A 59 30.23 -26.17 -5.94
N GLY A 60 31.13 -27.12 -5.59
CA GLY A 60 32.33 -26.83 -4.80
C GLY A 60 32.02 -26.68 -3.31
N GLU A 61 32.96 -26.10 -2.57
CA GLU A 61 32.84 -25.86 -1.12
C GLU A 61 33.15 -24.41 -0.74
N ASP A 62 33.53 -23.59 -1.73
CA ASP A 62 33.86 -22.17 -1.51
C ASP A 62 32.61 -21.29 -1.61
N ILE A 63 32.13 -20.82 -0.47
CA ILE A 63 30.96 -19.96 -0.36
C ILE A 63 31.14 -18.62 -1.13
N SER A 64 32.37 -18.14 -1.28
CA SER A 64 32.68 -16.90 -1.97
C SER A 64 32.42 -16.97 -3.49
N GLN A 65 32.34 -18.19 -4.03
CA GLN A 65 32.06 -18.44 -5.45
C GLN A 65 30.56 -18.58 -5.75
N VAL A 66 29.69 -18.49 -4.70
CA VAL A 66 28.26 -18.73 -4.85
C VAL A 66 27.46 -17.49 -4.47
N GLN A 67 26.51 -17.15 -5.31
CA GLN A 67 25.50 -16.14 -5.02
C GLN A 67 24.11 -16.68 -5.36
N VAL A 68 23.11 -16.28 -4.57
CA VAL A 68 21.72 -16.67 -4.75
C VAL A 68 20.85 -15.43 -4.72
N TRP A 69 19.87 -15.37 -5.62
CA TRP A 69 18.87 -14.29 -5.64
C TRP A 69 17.47 -14.89 -5.67
N VAL A 70 16.56 -14.20 -5.00
CA VAL A 70 15.11 -14.43 -5.09
C VAL A 70 14.49 -13.14 -5.59
N ASN A 71 13.85 -13.18 -6.77
CA ASN A 71 13.24 -12.01 -7.42
C ASN A 71 14.18 -10.79 -7.44
N GLU A 72 15.39 -10.97 -8.00
CA GLU A 72 16.46 -9.97 -8.11
C GLU A 72 17.08 -9.48 -6.80
N LYS A 73 16.60 -9.96 -5.64
CA LYS A 73 17.17 -9.61 -4.34
C LYS A 73 18.08 -10.70 -3.84
N GLU A 74 19.30 -10.31 -3.49
CA GLU A 74 20.33 -11.26 -3.03
C GLU A 74 19.94 -11.90 -1.69
N ALA A 75 20.05 -13.23 -1.63
CA ALA A 75 19.84 -14.06 -0.46
C ALA A 75 21.19 -14.36 0.20
N GLU A 76 21.20 -14.42 1.52
CA GLU A 76 22.40 -14.77 2.29
C GLU A 76 22.76 -16.25 2.06
N VAL A 77 23.92 -16.53 1.47
CA VAL A 77 24.42 -17.90 1.36
C VAL A 77 24.96 -18.35 2.70
N ILE A 78 24.38 -19.41 3.27
CA ILE A 78 24.72 -19.93 4.60
C ILE A 78 25.82 -20.99 4.51
N SER A 79 25.71 -21.88 3.54
CA SER A 79 26.67 -22.96 3.34
C SER A 79 26.65 -23.51 1.93
N VAL A 80 27.77 -24.07 1.50
CA VAL A 80 27.94 -24.70 0.21
C VAL A 80 28.66 -26.04 0.40
N THR A 81 28.17 -27.05 -0.25
CA THR A 81 28.82 -28.36 -0.44
C THR A 81 28.75 -28.71 -1.92
N SER A 82 29.48 -29.72 -2.35
CA SER A 82 29.49 -30.16 -3.75
C SER A 82 28.07 -30.46 -4.32
N THR A 83 27.10 -30.79 -3.45
CA THR A 83 25.74 -31.19 -3.88
C THR A 83 24.61 -30.31 -3.36
N ARG A 84 24.91 -29.31 -2.51
CA ARG A 84 23.89 -28.49 -1.90
C ARG A 84 24.39 -27.09 -1.55
N ILE A 85 23.57 -26.08 -1.87
CA ILE A 85 23.71 -24.72 -1.41
C ILE A 85 22.54 -24.42 -0.45
N MET A 86 22.85 -23.85 0.71
CA MET A 86 21.85 -23.32 1.63
C MET A 86 21.90 -21.79 1.58
N ALA A 87 20.74 -21.18 1.34
CA ALA A 87 20.61 -19.72 1.29
C ALA A 87 19.39 -19.25 2.06
N ARG A 88 19.48 -18.06 2.68
CA ARG A 88 18.38 -17.47 3.44
C ARG A 88 17.75 -16.32 2.67
N VAL A 89 16.42 -16.41 2.46
CA VAL A 89 15.63 -15.39 1.75
C VAL A 89 15.67 -14.07 2.49
N ALA A 90 16.01 -13.01 1.77
CA ALA A 90 16.10 -11.66 2.31
C ALA A 90 14.70 -11.06 2.56
N GLU A 91 14.67 -10.02 3.39
CA GLU A 91 13.44 -9.24 3.63
C GLU A 91 12.99 -8.54 2.35
N ALA A 92 11.67 -8.54 2.11
CA ALA A 92 11.06 -7.89 0.95
C ALA A 92 11.63 -8.34 -0.41
N SER A 93 12.01 -9.62 -0.54
CA SER A 93 12.44 -10.19 -1.83
C SER A 93 11.31 -10.18 -2.86
N GLY A 94 10.06 -10.40 -2.41
CA GLY A 94 8.94 -10.59 -3.30
C GLY A 94 8.94 -11.97 -3.97
N SER A 95 7.83 -12.33 -4.61
CA SER A 95 7.71 -13.56 -5.39
C SER A 95 8.41 -13.40 -6.74
N GLY A 96 9.15 -14.42 -7.16
CA GLY A 96 9.87 -14.36 -8.43
C GLY A 96 10.84 -15.50 -8.65
N VAL A 97 11.68 -15.35 -9.66
CA VAL A 97 12.66 -16.35 -10.07
C VAL A 97 13.75 -16.52 -9.03
N VAL A 98 14.13 -17.77 -8.74
CA VAL A 98 15.36 -18.08 -8.01
C VAL A 98 16.50 -18.22 -9.00
N LYS A 99 17.56 -17.40 -8.82
CA LYS A 99 18.81 -17.45 -9.61
C LYS A 99 19.96 -17.87 -8.71
N VAL A 100 20.84 -18.67 -9.25
CA VAL A 100 22.05 -19.13 -8.57
C VAL A 100 23.24 -18.92 -9.47
N ARG A 101 24.30 -18.31 -8.95
CA ARG A 101 25.60 -18.23 -9.59
C ARG A 101 26.59 -19.12 -8.87
N VAL A 102 27.34 -19.93 -9.60
CA VAL A 102 28.47 -20.68 -9.10
C VAL A 102 29.66 -20.39 -10.02
N GLY A 103 30.68 -19.71 -9.50
CA GLY A 103 31.74 -19.17 -10.33
C GLY A 103 31.21 -18.20 -11.40
N GLU A 104 31.40 -18.55 -12.67
CA GLU A 104 30.93 -17.76 -13.81
C GLU A 104 29.57 -18.23 -14.35
N VAL A 105 29.05 -19.38 -13.90
CA VAL A 105 27.82 -19.97 -14.39
C VAL A 105 26.64 -19.44 -13.61
N VAL A 106 25.63 -18.91 -14.31
CA VAL A 106 24.34 -18.47 -13.73
C VAL A 106 23.24 -19.38 -14.23
N TYR A 107 22.42 -19.86 -13.29
CA TYR A 107 21.23 -20.67 -13.55
C TYR A 107 20.00 -20.02 -12.96
N SER A 108 18.91 -20.01 -13.71
CA SER A 108 17.60 -19.53 -13.26
C SER A 108 16.62 -20.70 -13.25
N TYR A 109 16.00 -20.94 -12.10
CA TYR A 109 14.99 -21.97 -11.98
C TYR A 109 13.70 -21.57 -12.71
N PRO A 110 13.04 -22.50 -13.40
CA PRO A 110 11.76 -22.22 -14.09
C PRO A 110 10.60 -21.97 -13.10
N ASP A 111 10.64 -22.62 -11.93
CA ASP A 111 9.63 -22.47 -10.91
C ASP A 111 9.86 -21.20 -10.11
N LEU A 112 8.78 -20.45 -9.86
CA LEU A 112 8.85 -19.21 -9.09
C LEU A 112 8.78 -19.50 -7.60
N PHE A 113 9.58 -18.79 -6.82
CA PHE A 113 9.42 -18.74 -5.37
C PHE A 113 8.24 -17.85 -5.00
N SER A 114 7.31 -18.36 -4.20
CA SER A 114 6.18 -17.61 -3.65
C SER A 114 6.57 -16.96 -2.32
N TYR A 115 6.75 -15.64 -2.32
CA TYR A 115 7.13 -14.89 -1.13
C TYR A 115 5.91 -14.50 -0.29
N GLY A 116 5.81 -15.05 0.92
CA GLY A 116 4.79 -14.69 1.90
C GLY A 116 5.23 -13.51 2.78
N TYR A 117 4.39 -12.48 2.90
CA TYR A 117 4.61 -11.41 3.86
C TYR A 117 4.00 -11.78 5.21
N ILE A 118 4.79 -11.78 6.26
CA ILE A 118 4.26 -11.78 7.63
C ILE A 118 3.79 -10.34 7.90
N ARG A 119 2.48 -10.16 7.99
CA ARG A 119 1.88 -8.87 8.30
C ARG A 119 1.46 -8.86 9.76
N ASN A 120 2.09 -8.02 10.53
CA ASN A 120 1.69 -7.78 11.91
C ASN A 120 0.94 -6.44 11.97
N VAL A 121 -0.23 -6.45 12.61
CA VAL A 121 -0.99 -5.24 12.90
C VAL A 121 -0.94 -5.04 14.42
N TYR A 122 -0.53 -3.85 14.81
CA TYR A 122 -0.51 -3.46 16.23
C TYR A 122 -1.10 -2.07 16.40
N THR A 123 -1.67 -1.81 17.56
CA THR A 123 -2.21 -0.50 17.92
C THR A 123 -1.06 0.47 18.16
N VAL A 124 -0.98 1.52 17.35
CA VAL A 124 0.00 2.60 17.53
C VAL A 124 -0.51 3.60 18.56
N ALA A 125 -1.80 3.92 18.53
CA ALA A 125 -2.41 4.93 19.40
C ALA A 125 -3.88 4.62 19.63
N GLY A 126 -4.41 5.10 20.77
CA GLY A 126 -5.78 4.87 21.20
C GLY A 126 -5.89 3.74 22.24
N ASN A 127 -6.80 3.92 23.19
CA ASN A 127 -7.05 2.97 24.29
C ASN A 127 -8.38 2.19 24.13
N GLY A 128 -9.07 2.34 23.01
CA GLY A 128 -10.35 1.68 22.73
C GLY A 128 -11.56 2.28 23.41
N GLN A 129 -11.42 3.37 24.17
CA GLN A 129 -12.54 4.03 24.82
C GLN A 129 -13.24 5.01 23.86
N GLY A 130 -14.57 5.03 23.91
CA GLY A 130 -15.41 5.94 23.10
C GLY A 130 -15.48 7.36 23.66
N THR A 131 -14.34 7.93 24.05
CA THR A 131 -14.21 9.27 24.63
C THR A 131 -13.09 10.03 23.92
N THR A 132 -12.89 11.29 24.25
CA THR A 132 -11.78 12.10 23.74
C THR A 132 -10.91 12.54 24.91
N VAL A 133 -9.78 11.86 25.08
CA VAL A 133 -8.79 12.14 26.13
C VAL A 133 -7.42 12.30 25.50
N ASP A 134 -6.74 13.38 25.84
CA ASP A 134 -5.35 13.63 25.46
C ASP A 134 -4.38 12.87 26.39
N GLY A 135 -3.21 12.51 25.88
CA GLY A 135 -2.21 11.79 26.68
C GLY A 135 -1.20 11.02 25.83
N ALA A 136 -0.47 10.10 26.47
CA ALA A 136 0.43 9.19 25.76
C ALA A 136 -0.35 8.32 24.75
N TYR A 137 0.31 7.86 23.69
CA TYR A 137 -0.36 7.19 22.55
C TYR A 137 -1.36 6.11 22.97
N LEU A 138 -0.97 5.17 23.82
CA LEU A 138 -1.85 4.06 24.23
C LEU A 138 -2.76 4.40 25.42
N GLN A 139 -2.65 5.61 25.98
CA GLN A 139 -3.50 6.10 27.07
C GLN A 139 -4.55 7.09 26.58
N ALA A 140 -4.24 7.81 25.51
CA ALA A 140 -5.18 8.69 24.83
C ALA A 140 -6.34 7.89 24.25
N SER A 141 -7.52 8.49 24.19
CA SER A 141 -8.64 7.92 23.44
C SER A 141 -8.85 8.66 22.14
N VAL A 142 -9.16 7.90 21.09
CA VAL A 142 -9.41 8.40 19.74
C VAL A 142 -10.75 7.86 19.28
N GLN A 143 -11.69 8.76 19.06
CA GLN A 143 -13.04 8.43 18.63
C GLN A 143 -13.25 8.91 17.19
N TRP A 144 -13.60 8.00 16.30
CA TRP A 144 -13.90 8.26 14.87
C TRP A 144 -12.92 9.18 14.15
N PRO A 145 -11.64 8.79 14.03
CA PRO A 145 -10.71 9.51 13.17
C PRO A 145 -11.13 9.32 11.71
N ILE A 146 -11.33 10.40 10.96
CA ILE A 146 -11.86 10.35 9.60
C ILE A 146 -10.82 10.65 8.53
N VAL A 147 -9.90 11.54 8.82
CA VAL A 147 -8.84 11.91 7.88
C VAL A 147 -7.59 12.34 8.66
N MET A 148 -6.43 12.05 8.10
CA MET A 148 -5.15 12.47 8.68
C MET A 148 -4.23 13.02 7.60
N VAL A 149 -3.31 13.90 8.02
CA VAL A 149 -2.27 14.47 7.19
C VAL A 149 -0.94 14.49 7.94
N TYR A 150 0.13 14.18 7.25
CA TYR A 150 1.48 14.29 7.81
C TYR A 150 2.00 15.71 7.72
N ASP A 151 2.37 16.26 8.85
CA ASP A 151 3.05 17.53 8.97
C ASP A 151 4.56 17.33 8.88
N LYS A 152 5.10 17.41 7.65
CA LYS A 152 6.53 17.22 7.38
C LYS A 152 7.45 18.30 7.98
N TRP A 153 6.88 19.44 8.38
CA TRP A 153 7.65 20.56 8.96
C TRP A 153 7.81 20.42 10.48
N ASP A 154 6.94 19.65 11.13
CA ASP A 154 6.94 19.42 12.58
C ASP A 154 7.04 17.93 12.96
N ASP A 155 7.26 17.06 11.98
CA ASP A 155 7.27 15.59 12.15
C ASP A 155 6.10 15.09 13.00
N ALA A 156 4.90 15.45 12.61
CA ALA A 156 3.68 15.18 13.35
C ALA A 156 2.59 14.64 12.41
N ILE A 157 1.60 13.95 12.97
CA ILE A 157 0.36 13.61 12.27
C ILE A 157 -0.75 14.47 12.86
N LEU A 158 -1.40 15.27 12.00
CA LEU A 158 -2.63 15.94 12.36
C LEU A 158 -3.81 15.14 11.82
N PHE A 159 -4.87 15.01 12.61
CA PHE A 159 -6.05 14.28 12.22
C PHE A 159 -7.33 14.95 12.68
N LEU A 160 -8.37 14.75 11.89
CA LEU A 160 -9.74 15.12 12.23
C LEU A 160 -10.42 13.97 12.97
N GLN A 161 -11.07 14.30 14.07
CA GLN A 161 -11.91 13.41 14.83
C GLN A 161 -13.36 13.86 14.74
N ASP A 162 -14.23 12.96 14.26
CA ASP A 162 -15.67 13.23 14.04
C ASP A 162 -16.50 12.73 15.24
N GLU A 163 -16.31 13.32 16.38
CA GLU A 163 -17.27 13.20 17.47
C GLU A 163 -17.91 14.57 17.68
N GLY A 164 -19.10 14.70 17.99
CA GLY A 164 -19.93 15.92 18.10
C GLY A 164 -19.26 17.31 18.16
N GLU A 165 -17.96 17.41 18.42
CA GLU A 165 -17.18 18.65 18.48
C GLU A 165 -16.27 18.86 17.26
N HIS A 166 -16.04 17.84 16.44
CA HIS A 166 -15.14 17.89 15.26
C HIS A 166 -13.78 18.51 15.61
N ARG A 167 -12.89 17.74 16.20
CA ARG A 167 -11.60 18.24 16.70
C ARG A 167 -10.48 17.98 15.71
N ILE A 168 -9.55 18.95 15.63
CA ILE A 168 -8.21 18.72 15.08
C ILE A 168 -7.33 18.28 16.23
N ARG A 169 -6.70 17.13 16.07
CA ARG A 169 -5.78 16.56 17.05
C ARG A 169 -4.42 16.30 16.41
N ARG A 170 -3.39 16.28 17.23
CA ARG A 170 -2.00 16.05 16.81
C ARG A 170 -1.42 14.85 17.52
N MET A 171 -0.78 13.98 16.74
CA MET A 171 0.10 12.92 17.24
C MET A 171 1.55 13.36 17.04
N LYS A 172 2.31 13.48 18.11
CA LYS A 172 3.72 13.83 18.09
C LYS A 172 4.40 13.36 19.37
N ASP A 173 5.66 12.94 19.26
CA ASP A 173 6.55 12.61 20.40
C ASP A 173 5.88 11.70 21.46
N GLY A 174 5.18 10.67 21.00
CA GLY A 174 4.51 9.71 21.89
C GLY A 174 3.20 10.20 22.52
N LYS A 175 2.68 11.37 22.15
CA LYS A 175 1.48 11.98 22.71
C LYS A 175 0.45 12.34 21.66
N ILE A 176 -0.82 12.29 22.06
CA ILE A 176 -1.95 12.87 21.33
C ILE A 176 -2.45 14.08 22.12
N GLU A 177 -2.65 15.18 21.43
CA GLU A 177 -3.22 16.40 21.99
C GLU A 177 -4.30 16.98 21.08
N THR A 178 -5.30 17.61 21.67
CA THR A 178 -6.34 18.38 20.98
C THR A 178 -5.85 19.79 20.71
N LEU A 179 -5.86 20.22 19.45
CA LEU A 179 -5.45 21.56 19.05
C LEU A 179 -6.61 22.55 19.12
N CYS A 180 -7.73 22.20 18.45
CA CYS A 180 -8.94 23.01 18.48
C CYS A 180 -10.20 22.18 18.19
N SER A 181 -11.38 22.73 18.56
CA SER A 181 -12.68 22.33 17.99
C SER A 181 -12.94 23.15 16.74
N THR A 182 -13.51 22.51 15.71
CA THR A 182 -13.87 23.21 14.48
C THR A 182 -15.34 23.65 14.44
N LYS A 183 -16.14 23.21 15.40
CA LYS A 183 -17.62 23.30 15.40
C LYS A 183 -18.17 24.73 15.25
N SER A 184 -17.43 25.74 15.67
CA SER A 184 -17.90 27.14 15.63
C SER A 184 -18.05 27.70 14.21
N LEU A 185 -17.28 27.18 13.23
CA LEU A 185 -17.33 27.61 11.82
C LEU A 185 -17.47 26.45 10.85
N VAL A 186 -16.87 25.30 11.17
CA VAL A 186 -16.87 24.08 10.36
C VAL A 186 -17.60 23.00 11.18
N ASN A 187 -18.90 22.89 10.95
CA ASN A 187 -19.76 22.02 11.74
C ASN A 187 -19.77 20.55 11.30
N ASN A 188 -19.23 20.25 10.13
CA ASN A 188 -19.09 18.91 9.60
C ASN A 188 -17.78 18.78 8.80
N ALA A 189 -16.66 18.82 9.54
CA ALA A 189 -15.35 18.71 8.94
C ALA A 189 -15.13 17.32 8.33
N ARG A 190 -14.68 17.25 7.05
CA ARG A 190 -14.51 15.98 6.31
C ARG A 190 -13.15 15.83 5.68
N SER A 191 -12.44 16.91 5.45
CA SER A 191 -11.13 16.87 4.79
C SER A 191 -10.20 17.92 5.36
N ILE A 192 -8.90 17.62 5.36
CA ILE A 192 -7.84 18.54 5.75
C ILE A 192 -6.67 18.44 4.77
N CYS A 193 -6.01 19.55 4.49
CA CYS A 193 -4.72 19.57 3.80
C CYS A 193 -3.91 20.80 4.19
N PHE A 194 -2.59 20.71 4.08
CA PHE A 194 -1.71 21.85 4.27
C PHE A 194 -1.63 22.74 3.02
N SER A 195 -1.40 24.05 3.25
CA SER A 195 -0.88 24.95 2.23
C SER A 195 0.50 24.49 1.75
N LEU A 196 0.93 24.99 0.60
CA LEU A 196 2.21 24.58 -0.02
C LEU A 196 3.42 24.83 0.91
N ASP A 197 3.39 25.94 1.64
CA ASP A 197 4.42 26.34 2.63
C ASP A 197 4.26 25.65 3.99
N GLY A 198 3.14 24.96 4.23
CA GLY A 198 2.84 24.30 5.51
C GLY A 198 2.36 25.23 6.62
N ASP A 199 2.18 26.50 6.35
CA ASP A 199 1.78 27.48 7.38
C ASP A 199 0.29 27.46 7.69
N THR A 200 -0.52 26.96 6.77
CA THR A 200 -1.98 26.88 6.92
C THR A 200 -2.46 25.45 6.77
N LEU A 201 -3.31 25.00 7.69
CA LEU A 201 -4.11 23.79 7.55
C LEU A 201 -5.53 24.19 7.14
N PHE A 202 -5.95 23.79 5.96
CA PHE A 202 -7.31 23.99 5.45
C PHE A 202 -8.22 22.85 5.91
N ILE A 203 -9.50 23.17 6.13
CA ILE A 203 -10.51 22.24 6.66
C ILE A 203 -11.76 22.37 5.81
N GLY A 204 -12.11 21.31 5.06
CA GLY A 204 -13.33 21.25 4.24
C GLY A 204 -14.55 20.93 5.07
N ASN A 205 -15.65 21.67 4.83
CA ASN A 205 -16.92 21.54 5.54
C ASN A 205 -17.99 20.93 4.64
N ASP A 206 -18.46 19.74 4.95
CA ASP A 206 -19.48 19.03 4.18
C ASP A 206 -20.89 19.61 4.39
N ASN A 207 -21.16 20.32 5.46
CA ASN A 207 -22.50 20.83 5.77
C ASN A 207 -22.44 22.30 6.17
N ALA A 208 -22.08 23.14 5.22
CA ALA A 208 -21.89 24.58 5.47
C ALA A 208 -23.18 25.35 5.83
N ASN A 209 -24.38 24.78 5.58
CA ASN A 209 -25.61 25.55 5.61
C ASN A 209 -26.52 25.35 6.85
N ASN A 210 -26.28 24.34 7.71
CA ASN A 210 -27.40 23.90 8.56
C ASN A 210 -27.28 24.14 10.06
N TYR A 211 -26.11 24.50 10.65
CA TYR A 211 -26.00 24.49 12.10
C TYR A 211 -25.20 25.62 12.76
N VAL A 212 -24.63 26.54 12.00
CA VAL A 212 -23.86 27.66 12.55
C VAL A 212 -24.28 29.00 11.93
N ALA A 213 -24.13 30.07 12.68
CA ALA A 213 -24.61 31.39 12.24
C ALA A 213 -23.89 31.95 11.01
N ASN A 214 -22.62 31.61 10.81
CA ASN A 214 -21.80 32.03 9.67
C ASN A 214 -21.01 30.84 9.15
N PRO A 215 -21.63 29.91 8.42
CA PRO A 215 -20.96 28.72 7.95
C PRO A 215 -19.89 29.06 6.91
N VAL A 216 -18.82 28.29 6.92
CA VAL A 216 -17.76 28.40 5.91
C VAL A 216 -17.69 27.12 5.09
N ALA A 217 -17.37 27.26 3.82
CA ALA A 217 -17.10 26.10 2.96
C ALA A 217 -15.73 25.49 3.29
N VAL A 218 -14.74 26.36 3.51
CA VAL A 218 -13.41 25.95 3.98
C VAL A 218 -12.98 26.83 5.14
N GLY A 219 -12.69 26.20 6.26
CA GLY A 219 -12.02 26.82 7.40
C GLY A 219 -10.51 26.72 7.30
N MET A 220 -9.80 27.47 8.14
CA MET A 220 -8.36 27.36 8.26
C MET A 220 -7.90 27.57 9.70
N VAL A 221 -6.80 26.93 10.04
CA VAL A 221 -5.97 27.23 11.22
C VAL A 221 -4.53 27.40 10.78
N THR A 222 -3.73 28.20 11.51
CA THR A 222 -2.37 28.53 11.10
C THR A 222 -1.32 28.00 12.06
N ARG A 223 -0.15 27.67 11.54
CA ARG A 223 1.01 27.22 12.32
C ARG A 223 1.44 28.29 13.33
N LYS A 224 1.49 29.56 12.93
CA LYS A 224 1.79 30.69 13.81
C LYS A 224 0.84 30.79 15.01
N GLY A 225 -0.44 30.43 14.82
CA GLY A 225 -1.44 30.33 15.90
C GLY A 225 -1.42 29.00 16.64
N GLY A 226 -0.46 28.11 16.40
CA GLY A 226 -0.40 26.77 16.98
C GLY A 226 -1.56 25.88 16.52
N PHE A 227 -2.17 26.18 15.37
CA PHE A 227 -3.36 25.52 14.83
C PHE A 227 -4.60 25.58 15.74
N LYS A 228 -4.72 26.67 16.55
CA LYS A 228 -5.80 26.81 17.52
C LYS A 228 -6.90 27.79 17.09
N ASP A 229 -6.53 28.83 16.34
CA ASP A 229 -7.44 29.91 15.97
C ASP A 229 -8.14 29.62 14.65
N LEU A 230 -9.32 29.02 14.73
CA LEU A 230 -10.14 28.70 13.54
C LEU A 230 -10.68 29.98 12.90
N LYS A 231 -10.47 30.12 11.58
CA LYS A 231 -10.90 31.25 10.77
C LYS A 231 -11.60 30.78 9.50
N SER A 232 -12.40 31.67 8.90
CA SER A 232 -12.95 31.48 7.56
C SER A 232 -11.84 31.64 6.51
N TYR A 233 -11.76 30.69 5.57
CA TYR A 233 -10.92 30.81 4.39
C TYR A 233 -11.76 31.00 3.12
N ILE A 234 -12.76 30.13 2.91
CA ILE A 234 -13.78 30.29 1.85
C ILE A 234 -15.13 30.36 2.55
N PRO A 235 -15.78 31.52 2.55
CA PRO A 235 -17.16 31.65 3.02
C PRO A 235 -18.11 30.84 2.17
N SER A 236 -19.21 30.36 2.75
CA SER A 236 -20.17 29.48 2.05
C SER A 236 -20.84 30.16 0.85
N GLU A 237 -21.08 31.45 0.92
CA GLU A 237 -21.71 32.22 -0.17
C GLU A 237 -20.84 32.34 -1.43
N LYS A 238 -19.55 31.98 -1.34
CA LYS A 238 -18.65 31.96 -2.50
C LYS A 238 -18.81 30.70 -3.36
N LEU A 239 -19.54 29.70 -2.89
CA LEU A 239 -19.78 28.45 -3.59
C LEU A 239 -21.29 28.23 -3.78
N ALA A 240 -21.67 27.81 -4.98
CA ALA A 240 -23.06 27.48 -5.27
C ALA A 240 -23.57 26.28 -4.44
N GLN A 241 -22.68 25.40 -4.03
CA GLN A 241 -22.96 24.23 -3.18
C GLN A 241 -21.80 24.02 -2.20
N PRO A 242 -21.90 24.51 -0.99
CA PRO A 242 -20.76 24.56 -0.05
C PRO A 242 -20.54 23.26 0.76
N HIS A 243 -20.88 22.10 0.21
CA HIS A 243 -20.67 20.79 0.83
C HIS A 243 -19.32 20.20 0.39
N ILE A 244 -18.24 20.51 1.11
CA ILE A 244 -16.87 20.14 0.73
C ILE A 244 -16.47 18.80 1.37
N ASN A 245 -16.34 17.78 0.55
CA ASN A 245 -15.95 16.44 0.98
C ASN A 245 -14.45 16.14 0.79
N GLY A 246 -13.82 16.80 -0.17
CA GLY A 246 -12.39 16.65 -0.46
C GLY A 246 -11.72 17.98 -0.71
N ILE A 247 -10.52 18.16 -0.22
CA ILE A 247 -9.66 19.31 -0.52
C ILE A 247 -8.25 18.86 -0.86
N ALA A 248 -7.60 19.55 -1.78
CA ALA A 248 -6.19 19.36 -2.11
C ALA A 248 -5.53 20.66 -2.55
N VAL A 249 -4.28 20.81 -2.24
CA VAL A 249 -3.43 21.92 -2.69
C VAL A 249 -2.54 21.43 -3.82
N ASN A 250 -2.52 22.18 -4.92
CA ASN A 250 -1.59 21.89 -6.02
C ASN A 250 -0.16 22.12 -5.54
N PRO A 251 0.75 21.12 -5.63
CA PRO A 251 2.10 21.22 -5.09
C PRO A 251 3.02 22.16 -5.88
N VAL A 252 2.59 22.68 -7.02
CA VAL A 252 3.39 23.57 -7.87
C VAL A 252 3.05 25.02 -7.63
N ASP A 253 1.75 25.39 -7.62
CA ASP A 253 1.30 26.77 -7.55
C ASP A 253 0.56 27.13 -6.25
N GLY A 254 0.33 26.17 -5.36
CA GLY A 254 -0.34 26.35 -4.08
C GLY A 254 -1.85 26.62 -4.17
N SER A 255 -2.45 26.51 -5.35
CA SER A 255 -3.89 26.71 -5.49
C SER A 255 -4.68 25.60 -4.80
N LEU A 256 -5.79 25.99 -4.13
CA LEU A 256 -6.67 25.09 -3.43
C LEU A 256 -7.76 24.58 -4.37
N PHE A 257 -7.92 23.28 -4.42
CA PHE A 257 -8.99 22.58 -5.11
C PHE A 257 -9.93 21.95 -4.10
N THR A 258 -11.22 22.00 -4.38
CA THR A 258 -12.27 21.45 -3.53
C THR A 258 -13.17 20.53 -4.35
N TYR A 259 -13.50 19.38 -3.77
CA TYR A 259 -14.54 18.49 -4.30
C TYR A 259 -15.74 18.50 -3.37
N HIS A 260 -16.93 18.55 -3.93
CA HIS A 260 -18.15 18.56 -3.11
C HIS A 260 -19.22 17.58 -3.63
N TRP A 261 -20.19 17.35 -2.76
CA TRP A 261 -21.29 16.37 -2.92
C TRP A 261 -21.96 16.39 -4.31
N GLY A 262 -22.08 17.56 -4.92
CA GLY A 262 -22.67 17.73 -6.24
C GLY A 262 -21.82 17.24 -7.41
N ARG A 263 -20.70 16.53 -7.17
CA ARG A 263 -19.75 16.05 -8.19
C ARG A 263 -19.08 17.18 -8.98
N HIS A 264 -18.76 18.26 -8.29
CA HIS A 264 -18.04 19.38 -8.88
C HIS A 264 -16.65 19.47 -8.25
N VAL A 265 -15.67 19.86 -9.04
CA VAL A 265 -14.37 20.26 -8.58
C VAL A 265 -14.19 21.74 -8.86
N PHE A 266 -13.86 22.50 -7.83
CA PHE A 266 -13.55 23.93 -7.94
C PHE A 266 -12.09 24.18 -7.65
N ARG A 267 -11.55 25.20 -8.31
CA ARG A 267 -10.31 25.86 -7.95
C ARG A 267 -10.65 27.20 -7.29
N TYR A 268 -10.09 27.46 -6.12
CA TYR A 268 -10.26 28.75 -5.45
C TYR A 268 -9.10 29.69 -5.81
N ASN A 269 -9.47 30.85 -6.33
CA ASN A 269 -8.56 31.95 -6.59
C ASN A 269 -8.61 32.93 -5.41
N LYS A 270 -7.57 32.93 -4.57
CA LYS A 270 -7.51 33.79 -3.38
C LYS A 270 -7.42 35.27 -3.73
N ALA A 271 -6.77 35.64 -4.83
CA ALA A 271 -6.57 37.04 -5.21
C ALA A 271 -7.88 37.72 -5.63
N THR A 272 -8.77 36.99 -6.29
CA THR A 272 -10.09 37.49 -6.73
C THR A 272 -11.22 37.06 -5.80
N GLU A 273 -10.93 36.18 -4.84
CA GLU A 273 -11.90 35.54 -3.95
C GLU A 273 -13.04 34.84 -4.71
N THR A 274 -12.73 34.24 -5.85
CA THR A 274 -13.68 33.52 -6.71
C THR A 274 -13.39 32.03 -6.76
N CYS A 275 -14.43 31.24 -6.93
CA CYS A 275 -14.34 29.80 -7.22
C CYS A 275 -14.64 29.56 -8.69
N GLU A 276 -13.73 28.89 -9.36
CA GLU A 276 -13.83 28.52 -10.77
C GLU A 276 -14.11 27.02 -10.87
N TYR A 277 -15.09 26.64 -11.73
CA TYR A 277 -15.33 25.24 -12.02
C TYR A 277 -14.15 24.67 -12.81
N VAL A 278 -13.54 23.61 -12.30
CA VAL A 278 -12.55 22.80 -13.02
C VAL A 278 -13.25 21.64 -13.73
N ILE A 279 -14.19 21.02 -13.04
CA ILE A 279 -15.06 19.97 -13.56
C ILE A 279 -16.46 20.22 -13.05
N THR A 280 -17.42 20.31 -13.97
CA THR A 280 -18.85 20.36 -13.64
C THR A 280 -19.42 18.95 -13.46
N ARG A 281 -20.60 18.84 -12.85
CA ARG A 281 -21.31 17.58 -12.71
C ARG A 281 -21.52 16.85 -14.04
N ASP A 282 -21.90 17.59 -15.09
CA ASP A 282 -22.19 17.01 -16.39
C ASP A 282 -20.90 16.47 -17.03
N GLN A 283 -19.83 17.26 -17.03
CA GLN A 283 -18.50 16.82 -17.48
C GLN A 283 -17.99 15.62 -16.67
N PHE A 284 -18.21 15.61 -15.37
CA PHE A 284 -17.84 14.50 -14.51
C PHE A 284 -18.58 13.21 -14.91
N ASN A 285 -19.90 13.31 -15.12
CA ASN A 285 -20.70 12.16 -15.54
C ASN A 285 -20.26 11.62 -16.91
N GLU A 286 -19.88 12.50 -17.84
CA GLU A 286 -19.35 12.10 -19.16
C GLU A 286 -17.98 11.40 -19.05
N LEU A 287 -17.08 11.91 -18.21
CA LEU A 287 -15.73 11.37 -18.03
C LEU A 287 -15.71 10.01 -17.33
N VAL A 288 -16.67 9.76 -16.45
CA VAL A 288 -16.69 8.59 -15.58
C VAL A 288 -17.51 7.44 -16.18
N VAL A 289 -18.43 7.73 -17.10
CA VAL A 289 -19.20 6.70 -17.81
C VAL A 289 -18.26 5.87 -18.68
N GLY A 290 -18.15 4.60 -18.36
CA GLY A 290 -17.44 3.62 -19.17
C GLY A 290 -15.94 3.43 -18.88
N LEU A 291 -15.40 3.96 -17.78
CA LEU A 291 -13.97 3.77 -17.44
C LEU A 291 -13.66 2.46 -16.71
N PHE A 292 -14.65 1.83 -16.08
CA PHE A 292 -14.44 0.63 -15.28
C PHE A 292 -15.48 -0.44 -15.61
N PRO A 293 -15.07 -1.61 -16.13
CA PRO A 293 -15.96 -2.74 -16.26
C PRO A 293 -16.29 -3.36 -14.89
N ASP A 294 -17.51 -3.85 -14.73
CA ASP A 294 -17.87 -4.74 -13.62
C ASP A 294 -17.23 -6.14 -13.79
N ALA A 295 -17.51 -7.05 -12.85
CA ALA A 295 -17.01 -8.42 -12.90
C ALA A 295 -17.41 -9.19 -14.18
N ASP A 296 -18.51 -8.77 -14.83
CA ASP A 296 -19.03 -9.35 -16.07
C ASP A 296 -18.52 -8.62 -17.33
N GLY A 297 -17.67 -7.59 -17.16
CA GLY A 297 -17.12 -6.80 -18.26
C GLY A 297 -18.03 -5.69 -18.78
N ASN A 298 -19.18 -5.43 -18.13
CA ASN A 298 -20.04 -4.31 -18.49
C ASN A 298 -19.48 -3.01 -17.92
N MET A 299 -19.46 -1.97 -18.75
CA MET A 299 -18.96 -0.65 -18.34
C MET A 299 -19.92 -0.01 -17.35
N GLN A 300 -19.42 0.22 -16.14
CA GLN A 300 -20.21 0.80 -15.05
C GLN A 300 -20.14 2.32 -15.06
N ASN A 301 -21.25 2.95 -14.75
CA ASN A 301 -21.30 4.34 -14.39
C ASN A 301 -20.94 4.48 -12.90
N ILE A 302 -19.69 4.79 -12.59
CA ILE A 302 -19.26 5.12 -11.22
C ILE A 302 -19.73 6.51 -10.76
N GLY A 303 -20.72 7.08 -11.44
CA GLY A 303 -21.42 8.28 -11.03
C GLY A 303 -22.27 8.06 -9.78
N GLY A 304 -21.71 7.45 -8.73
CA GLY A 304 -22.34 7.33 -7.42
C GLY A 304 -22.71 8.69 -6.83
N ASP A 305 -23.64 8.73 -5.89
CA ASP A 305 -23.90 9.90 -5.07
C ASP A 305 -22.57 10.42 -4.54
N GLY A 306 -22.34 11.73 -4.59
CA GLY A 306 -21.10 12.37 -4.20
C GLY A 306 -20.69 12.07 -2.75
N GLY A 307 -20.46 10.80 -2.43
CA GLY A 307 -20.03 10.34 -1.12
C GLY A 307 -18.64 10.86 -0.78
N TYR A 308 -18.21 10.61 0.44
CA TYR A 308 -16.92 11.05 0.97
C TYR A 308 -15.78 10.71 0.01
N GLY A 309 -15.28 11.72 -0.73
CA GLY A 309 -14.23 11.57 -1.72
C GLY A 309 -12.98 12.35 -1.32
N GLY A 310 -11.81 11.72 -1.42
CA GLY A 310 -10.53 12.41 -1.27
C GLY A 310 -10.04 12.99 -2.59
N LEU A 311 -9.34 14.10 -2.52
CA LEU A 311 -8.56 14.66 -3.62
C LEU A 311 -7.07 14.56 -3.31
N ALA A 312 -6.27 14.27 -4.31
CA ALA A 312 -4.82 14.32 -4.19
C ALA A 312 -4.19 14.71 -5.54
N PHE A 313 -3.13 15.49 -5.51
CA PHE A 313 -2.33 15.76 -6.69
C PHE A 313 -1.15 14.80 -6.82
N SER A 314 -0.74 14.55 -8.08
CA SER A 314 0.59 14.02 -8.35
C SER A 314 1.66 15.02 -7.88
N PRO A 315 2.89 14.55 -7.55
CA PRO A 315 3.95 15.43 -7.08
C PRO A 315 4.32 16.56 -8.06
N ASP A 316 4.11 16.36 -9.36
CA ASP A 316 4.34 17.36 -10.40
C ASP A 316 3.15 18.31 -10.64
N GLY A 317 2.05 18.15 -9.89
CA GLY A 317 0.85 18.98 -9.97
C GLY A 317 0.01 18.84 -11.24
N LYS A 318 0.35 17.89 -12.14
CA LYS A 318 -0.31 17.76 -13.44
C LYS A 318 -1.54 16.86 -13.42
N THR A 319 -1.60 15.93 -12.47
CA THR A 319 -2.72 14.98 -12.35
C THR A 319 -3.42 15.18 -11.02
N LEU A 320 -4.73 15.34 -11.07
CA LEU A 320 -5.59 15.35 -9.89
C LEU A 320 -6.28 13.99 -9.78
N TYR A 321 -6.01 13.27 -8.72
CA TYR A 321 -6.69 12.03 -8.37
C TYR A 321 -7.90 12.32 -7.51
N TRP A 322 -8.96 11.61 -7.80
CA TRP A 322 -10.18 11.65 -7.02
C TRP A 322 -10.63 10.22 -6.71
N ASN A 323 -11.09 9.97 -5.49
CA ASN A 323 -11.80 8.75 -5.15
C ASN A 323 -13.23 9.09 -4.75
N GLY A 324 -14.20 8.48 -5.40
CA GLY A 324 -15.61 8.55 -5.05
C GLY A 324 -16.09 7.23 -4.47
N ARG A 325 -17.19 7.27 -3.77
CA ARG A 325 -17.91 6.07 -3.31
C ARG A 325 -19.00 5.71 -4.32
N ASP A 326 -19.07 4.45 -4.71
CA ASP A 326 -20.26 3.89 -5.33
C ASP A 326 -21.33 3.66 -4.24
N PRO A 327 -22.50 4.30 -4.30
CA PRO A 327 -23.55 4.12 -3.30
C PRO A 327 -24.23 2.74 -3.37
N TYR A 328 -23.99 1.99 -4.44
CA TYR A 328 -24.66 0.71 -4.70
C TYR A 328 -23.81 -0.53 -4.38
N GLN A 329 -22.55 -0.35 -4.00
CA GLN A 329 -21.69 -1.43 -3.51
C GLN A 329 -21.31 -1.14 -2.06
N GLY A 330 -22.25 -1.48 -1.16
CA GLY A 330 -22.03 -1.44 0.27
C GLY A 330 -21.30 -2.66 0.79
#